data_8a2bb1c714a232b71628b40a0f837312
#
_entry.id   8a2bb1c714a232b71628b40a0f837312
#
_cell.length_a   1.000
_cell.length_b   1.000
_cell.length_c   1.000
_cell.angle_alpha   90.00
_cell.angle_beta   90.00
_cell.angle_gamma   90.00
#
_symmetry.space_group_name_H-M   'P 1'
#
loop_
_entity.id
_entity.type
_entity.pdbx_description
1 polymer ?
#
loop_
_entity_poly.entity_id
_entity_poly.type
_entity_poly.pdbx_seq_one_letter_code
_entity_poly.pdbx_strand_id
1 'polypeptide(L)'
;MAEHHDGFSMWNSTVNEWNSVQRGPKLNLLQIFRDAIRGKGLKLLVAMHHAYNFNGYYDHAPTQPTASLRKLFGQLGTTAENQLWYDKLKEVIDLAQPDIPWEDFDLSQVDEAQRLNFLSYYYNQALGWGREVVATYKDGYDSLGEVFDYERGGPGDIANPYWLTDDSISSSSWCYTVGIGYYSTQQMLHALIDRISKNGNMLLNIAPMADGTIPQGQKDVLLGIGDHLHRFGESLYATRAWTVYGEGPTKMGGGSFTTPVAGTNTDFRFTRSKDSTVLYATVLGWPGSSTTISTLASGRIDLRSLTSVQLLNPTAGTYTSLPTPTQASDGLHITLPSSSAPFSALAYVLKFTFSGQIPVLQPGGTGVVTAYSDVSYAGTAAGLVLGGYTAGQLQSAGLAARTISSVRVPAGYQLIGYSGDNFTGTAWTFSADNSDLRSTGNNDAITSLKVIFNPATYFRISNVTDGLALDSGGNVASGSNLKQWTWDGSPNLQWQAVDLGNGYYKLVNRTNGMVADGWGSTSNGAPAQQAPWNGGNNQQWQITNRGNGLYSIANRTTGLVLDGGGQVASGSVTKQWGWNGSANLQWSFIAQ
;
A
#
# COMPACT_ATOMS: atom_id res chain seq x y z
N MET A 1 -22.64 0.21 -13.41
CA MET A 1 -23.24 -0.90 -12.64
C MET A 1 -24.12 -1.71 -13.54
N ALA A 2 -23.89 -3.02 -13.65
CA ALA A 2 -24.71 -3.92 -14.46
C ALA A 2 -25.80 -4.63 -13.63
N GLU A 3 -25.53 -4.92 -12.39
CA GLU A 3 -26.50 -5.45 -11.43
C GLU A 3 -26.11 -4.98 -10.02
N HIS A 4 -27.10 -4.67 -9.20
CA HIS A 4 -26.91 -4.38 -7.78
C HIS A 4 -27.44 -5.52 -6.91
N HIS A 5 -27.42 -5.38 -5.58
CA HIS A 5 -27.91 -6.38 -4.63
C HIS A 5 -29.39 -6.80 -4.83
N ASP A 6 -30.17 -5.99 -5.55
CA ASP A 6 -31.58 -6.26 -5.86
C ASP A 6 -31.80 -7.38 -6.89
N GLY A 7 -30.74 -7.88 -7.53
CA GLY A 7 -30.80 -8.98 -8.49
C GLY A 7 -31.38 -8.62 -9.86
N PHE A 8 -31.55 -7.31 -10.16
CA PHE A 8 -32.11 -6.85 -11.42
C PHE A 8 -31.00 -6.58 -12.46
N SER A 9 -30.98 -7.34 -13.55
CA SER A 9 -29.94 -7.29 -14.57
C SER A 9 -30.16 -6.14 -15.56
N MET A 10 -29.16 -5.31 -15.81
CA MET A 10 -29.23 -4.17 -16.75
C MET A 10 -28.92 -4.55 -18.21
N TRP A 11 -28.95 -5.85 -18.56
CA TRP A 11 -28.76 -6.38 -19.91
C TRP A 11 -29.85 -7.35 -20.27
N ASN A 12 -29.87 -7.80 -21.55
CA ASN A 12 -30.79 -8.83 -22.03
C ASN A 12 -30.33 -10.22 -21.55
N SER A 13 -30.51 -10.48 -20.25
CA SER A 13 -30.13 -11.76 -19.68
C SER A 13 -31.03 -12.91 -20.19
N THR A 14 -30.42 -14.03 -20.49
CA THR A 14 -31.11 -15.29 -20.85
C THR A 14 -31.35 -16.17 -19.62
N VAL A 15 -30.60 -15.92 -18.53
CA VAL A 15 -30.68 -16.68 -17.27
C VAL A 15 -31.51 -15.98 -16.20
N ASN A 16 -31.81 -14.69 -16.39
CA ASN A 16 -32.59 -13.88 -15.47
C ASN A 16 -33.67 -13.05 -16.20
N GLU A 17 -34.93 -13.43 -16.05
CA GLU A 17 -36.09 -12.71 -16.61
C GLU A 17 -36.36 -11.35 -15.93
N TRP A 18 -35.71 -11.08 -14.80
CA TRP A 18 -35.73 -9.77 -14.12
C TRP A 18 -34.63 -8.89 -14.70
N ASN A 19 -34.85 -8.39 -15.90
CA ASN A 19 -33.86 -7.62 -16.64
C ASN A 19 -34.49 -6.43 -17.39
N SER A 20 -33.63 -5.44 -17.72
CA SER A 20 -34.03 -4.17 -18.30
C SER A 20 -34.65 -4.26 -19.71
N VAL A 21 -34.51 -5.39 -20.41
CA VAL A 21 -35.13 -5.64 -21.74
C VAL A 21 -36.53 -6.19 -21.61
N GLN A 22 -36.72 -7.13 -20.69
CA GLN A 22 -38.02 -7.76 -20.49
C GLN A 22 -38.94 -6.94 -19.60
N ARG A 23 -38.36 -6.11 -18.73
CA ARG A 23 -39.07 -5.26 -17.75
C ARG A 23 -38.53 -3.83 -17.79
N GLY A 24 -39.24 -2.88 -17.20
CA GLY A 24 -38.84 -1.49 -17.13
C GLY A 24 -38.68 -0.82 -18.51
N PRO A 25 -37.51 -0.26 -18.84
CA PRO A 25 -37.32 0.58 -20.03
C PRO A 25 -37.33 -0.16 -21.37
N LYS A 26 -37.28 -1.48 -21.36
CA LYS A 26 -37.20 -2.33 -22.59
C LYS A 26 -35.93 -2.07 -23.41
N LEU A 27 -34.82 -1.73 -22.72
CA LEU A 27 -33.53 -1.40 -23.32
C LEU A 27 -32.42 -2.28 -22.74
N ASN A 28 -31.46 -2.68 -23.56
CA ASN A 28 -30.22 -3.31 -23.11
C ASN A 28 -29.26 -2.20 -22.63
N LEU A 29 -29.40 -1.79 -21.36
CA LEU A 29 -28.67 -0.67 -20.81
C LEU A 29 -27.17 -0.92 -20.77
N LEU A 30 -26.73 -2.14 -20.40
CA LEU A 30 -25.31 -2.47 -20.38
C LEU A 30 -24.66 -2.31 -21.76
N GLN A 31 -25.35 -2.76 -22.83
CA GLN A 31 -24.86 -2.59 -24.20
C GLN A 31 -24.75 -1.10 -24.58
N ILE A 32 -25.77 -0.31 -24.26
CA ILE A 32 -25.79 1.14 -24.56
C ILE A 32 -24.61 1.84 -23.88
N PHE A 33 -24.39 1.56 -22.59
CA PHE A 33 -23.28 2.17 -21.84
C PHE A 33 -21.93 1.67 -22.35
N ARG A 34 -21.76 0.36 -22.64
CA ARG A 34 -20.56 -0.19 -23.26
C ARG A 34 -20.21 0.57 -24.54
N ASP A 35 -21.16 0.72 -25.43
CA ASP A 35 -20.94 1.34 -26.74
C ASP A 35 -20.61 2.83 -26.60
N ALA A 36 -21.28 3.54 -25.70
CA ALA A 36 -21.01 4.95 -25.41
C ALA A 36 -19.62 5.17 -24.80
N ILE A 37 -19.21 4.35 -23.82
CA ILE A 37 -17.91 4.43 -23.14
C ILE A 37 -16.78 4.12 -24.13
N ARG A 38 -16.89 3.01 -24.86
CA ARG A 38 -15.88 2.61 -25.84
C ARG A 38 -15.81 3.57 -27.02
N GLY A 39 -16.93 4.15 -27.44
CA GLY A 39 -16.99 5.19 -28.47
C GLY A 39 -16.21 6.47 -28.08
N LYS A 40 -15.93 6.67 -26.80
CA LYS A 40 -15.05 7.74 -26.28
C LYS A 40 -13.59 7.29 -26.08
N GLY A 41 -13.23 6.08 -26.47
CA GLY A 41 -11.88 5.53 -26.27
C GLY A 41 -11.55 5.19 -24.81
N LEU A 42 -12.56 5.09 -23.95
CA LEU A 42 -12.37 4.81 -22.52
C LEU A 42 -12.37 3.31 -22.24
N LYS A 43 -11.70 2.90 -21.18
CA LYS A 43 -11.76 1.57 -20.60
C LYS A 43 -13.11 1.36 -19.91
N LEU A 44 -13.58 0.12 -19.90
CA LEU A 44 -14.88 -0.25 -19.33
C LEU A 44 -14.69 -1.07 -18.06
N LEU A 45 -15.11 -0.51 -16.92
CA LEU A 45 -15.34 -1.24 -15.68
C LEU A 45 -16.83 -1.59 -15.59
N VAL A 46 -17.15 -2.83 -15.23
CA VAL A 46 -18.52 -3.30 -15.02
C VAL A 46 -18.65 -3.83 -13.61
N ALA A 47 -19.51 -3.20 -12.82
CA ALA A 47 -19.77 -3.57 -11.43
C ALA A 47 -20.92 -4.57 -11.32
N MET A 48 -20.69 -5.61 -10.52
CA MET A 48 -21.61 -6.69 -10.19
C MET A 48 -21.71 -6.86 -8.68
N HIS A 49 -22.91 -7.10 -8.14
CA HIS A 49 -23.16 -7.19 -6.69
C HIS A 49 -23.99 -8.43 -6.32
N HIS A 50 -24.08 -9.41 -7.21
CA HIS A 50 -25.01 -10.51 -7.03
C HIS A 50 -24.70 -11.42 -5.84
N ALA A 51 -23.44 -11.52 -5.43
CA ALA A 51 -23.08 -12.39 -4.30
C ALA A 51 -23.86 -12.04 -3.02
N TYR A 52 -24.01 -10.75 -2.71
CA TYR A 52 -24.81 -10.32 -1.56
C TYR A 52 -26.31 -10.56 -1.72
N ASN A 53 -26.82 -10.62 -2.95
CA ASN A 53 -28.23 -10.86 -3.22
C ASN A 53 -28.72 -12.18 -2.59
N PHE A 54 -28.02 -13.28 -2.82
CA PHE A 54 -28.48 -14.59 -2.36
C PHE A 54 -28.13 -14.90 -0.90
N ASN A 55 -27.42 -14.05 -0.22
CA ASN A 55 -26.96 -14.29 1.14
C ASN A 55 -27.52 -13.34 2.19
N GLY A 56 -27.99 -12.17 1.86
CA GLY A 56 -28.34 -11.24 2.90
C GLY A 56 -29.22 -10.06 2.53
N TYR A 57 -29.23 -9.61 1.30
CA TYR A 57 -29.97 -8.39 0.94
C TYR A 57 -31.48 -8.49 1.22
N TYR A 58 -32.05 -9.66 0.99
CA TYR A 58 -33.46 -9.96 1.23
C TYR A 58 -33.67 -10.92 2.41
N ASP A 59 -32.82 -10.91 3.40
CA ASP A 59 -32.85 -11.81 4.57
C ASP A 59 -34.18 -11.75 5.35
N HIS A 60 -34.85 -10.60 5.33
CA HIS A 60 -36.14 -10.38 5.97
C HIS A 60 -37.34 -10.68 5.06
N ALA A 61 -37.12 -10.95 3.76
CA ALA A 61 -38.22 -11.25 2.86
C ALA A 61 -38.75 -12.67 3.11
N PRO A 62 -40.08 -12.87 3.16
CA PRO A 62 -40.64 -14.21 3.26
C PRO A 62 -40.30 -15.03 2.03
N THR A 63 -40.27 -16.35 2.16
CA THR A 63 -40.02 -17.25 1.03
C THR A 63 -41.00 -16.96 -0.09
N GLN A 64 -40.47 -16.69 -1.29
CA GLN A 64 -41.26 -16.29 -2.43
C GLN A 64 -41.95 -17.51 -3.07
N PRO A 65 -43.21 -17.35 -3.57
CA PRO A 65 -44.03 -18.49 -4.00
C PRO A 65 -43.58 -19.10 -5.34
N THR A 66 -42.93 -18.33 -6.21
CA THR A 66 -42.52 -18.81 -7.54
C THR A 66 -41.00 -18.87 -7.67
N ALA A 67 -40.52 -19.79 -8.53
CA ALA A 67 -39.08 -19.87 -8.83
C ALA A 67 -38.53 -18.55 -9.39
N SER A 68 -39.34 -17.84 -10.21
CA SER A 68 -38.97 -16.53 -10.76
C SER A 68 -38.75 -15.49 -9.69
N LEU A 69 -39.64 -15.37 -8.72
CA LEU A 69 -39.47 -14.45 -7.59
C LEU A 69 -38.32 -14.88 -6.67
N ARG A 70 -38.18 -16.19 -6.41
CA ARG A 70 -37.04 -16.70 -5.64
C ARG A 70 -35.69 -16.34 -6.27
N LYS A 71 -35.60 -16.37 -7.60
CA LYS A 71 -34.41 -15.92 -8.35
C LYS A 71 -34.10 -14.44 -8.12
N LEU A 72 -35.11 -13.56 -8.14
CA LEU A 72 -34.92 -12.13 -7.86
C LEU A 72 -34.49 -11.90 -6.40
N PHE A 73 -35.05 -12.64 -5.46
CA PHE A 73 -34.84 -12.45 -4.02
C PHE A 73 -33.69 -13.31 -3.45
N GLY A 74 -32.87 -13.94 -4.28
CA GLY A 74 -31.75 -14.76 -3.81
C GLY A 74 -32.17 -15.99 -3.01
N GLN A 75 -33.30 -16.62 -3.34
CA GLN A 75 -33.90 -17.72 -2.58
C GLN A 75 -33.93 -19.06 -3.35
N LEU A 76 -33.06 -19.28 -4.30
CA LEU A 76 -32.97 -20.53 -5.05
C LEU A 76 -32.26 -21.65 -4.28
N GLY A 77 -31.50 -21.31 -3.26
CA GLY A 77 -30.61 -22.20 -2.51
C GLY A 77 -29.19 -22.22 -3.09
N THR A 78 -28.22 -22.55 -2.25
CA THR A 78 -26.77 -22.31 -2.49
C THR A 78 -26.28 -22.79 -3.85
N THR A 79 -26.55 -24.03 -4.23
CA THR A 79 -26.05 -24.56 -5.52
C THR A 79 -26.61 -23.80 -6.73
N ALA A 80 -27.91 -23.50 -6.73
CA ALA A 80 -28.53 -22.78 -7.83
C ALA A 80 -28.13 -21.31 -7.88
N GLU A 81 -27.95 -20.67 -6.74
CA GLU A 81 -27.45 -19.29 -6.67
C GLU A 81 -25.99 -19.19 -7.14
N ASN A 82 -25.11 -20.10 -6.73
CA ASN A 82 -23.74 -20.17 -7.22
C ASN A 82 -23.67 -20.31 -8.75
N GLN A 83 -24.53 -21.16 -9.31
CA GLN A 83 -24.61 -21.32 -10.77
C GLN A 83 -25.17 -20.07 -11.45
N LEU A 84 -26.20 -19.44 -10.89
CA LEU A 84 -26.79 -18.21 -11.42
C LEU A 84 -25.79 -17.04 -11.38
N TRP A 85 -25.02 -16.91 -10.30
CA TRP A 85 -23.94 -15.92 -10.19
C TRP A 85 -22.93 -16.06 -11.33
N TYR A 86 -22.44 -17.28 -11.54
CA TYR A 86 -21.48 -17.58 -12.60
C TYR A 86 -22.05 -17.34 -13.99
N ASP A 87 -23.27 -17.78 -14.26
CA ASP A 87 -23.92 -17.65 -15.57
C ASP A 87 -24.17 -16.16 -15.91
N LYS A 88 -24.59 -15.35 -14.94
CA LYS A 88 -24.73 -13.89 -15.12
C LYS A 88 -23.41 -13.23 -15.47
N LEU A 89 -22.34 -13.58 -14.78
CA LEU A 89 -20.99 -13.05 -15.07
C LEU A 89 -20.50 -13.43 -16.45
N LYS A 90 -20.75 -14.66 -16.90
CA LYS A 90 -20.45 -15.07 -18.28
C LYS A 90 -21.19 -14.23 -19.31
N GLU A 91 -22.49 -14.00 -19.13
CA GLU A 91 -23.25 -13.11 -20.01
C GLU A 91 -22.67 -11.70 -20.08
N VAL A 92 -22.27 -11.14 -18.93
CA VAL A 92 -21.65 -9.80 -18.85
C VAL A 92 -20.30 -9.79 -19.55
N ILE A 93 -19.45 -10.81 -19.34
CA ILE A 93 -18.16 -10.95 -19.98
C ILE A 93 -18.31 -11.01 -21.49
N ASP A 94 -19.21 -11.87 -21.99
CA ASP A 94 -19.42 -12.07 -23.41
C ASP A 94 -20.02 -10.83 -24.09
N LEU A 95 -20.97 -10.17 -23.43
CA LEU A 95 -21.65 -8.99 -23.96
C LEU A 95 -20.75 -7.75 -23.90
N ALA A 96 -20.17 -7.47 -22.75
CA ALA A 96 -19.51 -6.17 -22.48
C ALA A 96 -18.00 -6.22 -22.70
N GLN A 97 -17.39 -7.41 -22.62
CA GLN A 97 -15.94 -7.58 -22.67
C GLN A 97 -15.23 -6.56 -21.75
N PRO A 98 -15.53 -6.51 -20.45
CA PRO A 98 -15.02 -5.47 -19.57
C PRO A 98 -13.49 -5.51 -19.48
N ASP A 99 -12.88 -4.34 -19.28
CA ASP A 99 -11.45 -4.27 -18.94
C ASP A 99 -11.25 -4.56 -17.45
N ILE A 100 -12.28 -4.30 -16.62
CA ILE A 100 -12.33 -4.60 -15.20
C ILE A 100 -13.75 -5.05 -14.83
N PRO A 101 -14.02 -6.33 -14.53
CA PRO A 101 -15.17 -6.73 -13.74
C PRO A 101 -14.89 -6.37 -12.30
N TRP A 102 -15.79 -5.65 -11.69
CA TRP A 102 -15.71 -5.20 -10.30
C TRP A 102 -16.77 -5.93 -9.49
N GLU A 103 -16.32 -6.74 -8.55
CA GLU A 103 -17.18 -7.50 -7.66
C GLU A 103 -17.24 -6.82 -6.29
N ASP A 104 -18.44 -6.70 -5.75
CA ASP A 104 -18.68 -6.21 -4.41
C ASP A 104 -18.45 -7.32 -3.36
N PHE A 105 -18.70 -7.03 -2.08
CA PHE A 105 -18.49 -7.95 -0.96
C PHE A 105 -19.41 -9.19 -0.98
N ASP A 106 -19.22 -10.10 -0.03
CA ASP A 106 -19.85 -11.42 0.14
C ASP A 106 -19.46 -12.48 -0.91
N LEU A 107 -18.39 -12.28 -1.64
CA LEU A 107 -17.86 -13.32 -2.54
C LEU A 107 -17.45 -14.59 -1.78
N SER A 108 -17.15 -14.49 -0.49
CA SER A 108 -16.90 -15.64 0.38
C SER A 108 -18.11 -16.60 0.50
N GLN A 109 -19.31 -16.15 0.17
CA GLN A 109 -20.54 -16.97 0.12
C GLN A 109 -20.64 -17.79 -1.16
N VAL A 110 -19.93 -17.40 -2.21
CA VAL A 110 -19.86 -18.14 -3.47
C VAL A 110 -18.84 -19.27 -3.31
N ASP A 111 -19.17 -20.47 -3.79
CA ASP A 111 -18.25 -21.61 -3.76
C ASP A 111 -16.92 -21.26 -4.44
N GLU A 112 -15.81 -21.62 -3.81
CA GLU A 112 -14.47 -21.34 -4.33
C GLU A 112 -14.28 -21.86 -5.77
N ALA A 113 -14.81 -23.05 -6.07
CA ALA A 113 -14.75 -23.60 -7.42
C ALA A 113 -15.44 -22.71 -8.46
N GLN A 114 -16.56 -22.06 -8.12
CA GLN A 114 -17.25 -21.15 -9.03
C GLN A 114 -16.51 -19.82 -9.18
N ARG A 115 -15.92 -19.30 -8.11
CA ARG A 115 -15.06 -18.12 -8.17
C ARG A 115 -13.85 -18.34 -9.08
N LEU A 116 -13.17 -19.48 -8.94
CA LEU A 116 -12.05 -19.86 -9.82
C LEU A 116 -12.48 -20.11 -11.26
N ASN A 117 -13.66 -20.70 -11.48
CA ASN A 117 -14.24 -20.86 -12.82
C ASN A 117 -14.49 -19.50 -13.49
N PHE A 118 -15.02 -18.53 -12.75
CA PHE A 118 -15.21 -17.16 -13.24
C PHE A 118 -13.88 -16.53 -13.69
N LEU A 119 -12.85 -16.54 -12.85
CA LEU A 119 -11.54 -15.98 -13.20
C LEU A 119 -10.92 -16.68 -14.41
N SER A 120 -10.98 -18.02 -14.42
CA SER A 120 -10.51 -18.82 -15.56
C SER A 120 -11.23 -18.44 -16.85
N TYR A 121 -12.57 -18.34 -16.80
CA TYR A 121 -13.37 -17.94 -17.95
C TYR A 121 -12.99 -16.54 -18.44
N TYR A 122 -12.97 -15.58 -17.54
CA TYR A 122 -12.69 -14.18 -17.86
C TYR A 122 -11.31 -13.98 -18.48
N TYR A 123 -10.26 -14.49 -17.86
CA TYR A 123 -8.90 -14.33 -18.38
C TYR A 123 -8.68 -15.08 -19.70
N ASN A 124 -9.31 -16.24 -19.90
CA ASN A 124 -9.27 -16.93 -21.19
C ASN A 124 -9.99 -16.13 -22.29
N GLN A 125 -11.13 -15.51 -22.00
CA GLN A 125 -11.79 -14.62 -22.96
C GLN A 125 -10.92 -13.40 -23.29
N ALA A 126 -10.27 -12.81 -22.30
CA ALA A 126 -9.37 -11.67 -22.48
C ALA A 126 -8.17 -11.98 -23.37
N LEU A 127 -7.61 -13.18 -23.27
CA LEU A 127 -6.57 -13.68 -24.19
C LEU A 127 -7.11 -13.71 -25.63
N GLY A 128 -8.34 -14.18 -25.82
CA GLY A 128 -9.01 -14.18 -27.14
C GLY A 128 -9.25 -12.77 -27.69
N TRP A 129 -9.43 -11.77 -26.83
CA TRP A 129 -9.59 -10.37 -27.23
C TRP A 129 -8.25 -9.65 -27.46
N GLY A 130 -7.12 -10.28 -27.09
CA GLY A 130 -5.78 -9.65 -27.16
C GLY A 130 -5.63 -8.44 -26.23
N ARG A 131 -6.25 -8.47 -25.04
CA ARG A 131 -6.24 -7.34 -24.09
C ARG A 131 -5.76 -7.76 -22.70
N GLU A 132 -4.98 -6.86 -22.08
CA GLU A 132 -4.68 -6.94 -20.66
C GLU A 132 -5.90 -6.46 -19.86
N VAL A 133 -6.30 -7.27 -18.91
CA VAL A 133 -7.47 -7.03 -18.06
C VAL A 133 -7.14 -7.42 -16.61
N VAL A 134 -7.97 -6.97 -15.66
CA VAL A 134 -7.86 -7.34 -14.25
C VAL A 134 -9.24 -7.42 -13.61
N ALA A 135 -9.47 -8.37 -12.72
CA ALA A 135 -10.64 -8.42 -11.86
C ALA A 135 -10.37 -7.73 -10.53
N THR A 136 -11.41 -7.27 -9.85
CA THR A 136 -11.32 -6.70 -8.50
C THR A 136 -12.22 -7.44 -7.53
N TYR A 137 -11.87 -7.39 -6.24
CA TYR A 137 -12.62 -8.07 -5.18
C TYR A 137 -12.50 -7.31 -3.84
N LYS A 138 -13.48 -7.53 -2.95
CA LYS A 138 -13.44 -7.05 -1.56
C LYS A 138 -13.19 -8.17 -0.55
N ASP A 139 -13.66 -9.37 -0.84
CA ASP A 139 -13.46 -10.57 -0.02
C ASP A 139 -13.49 -11.84 -0.87
N GLY A 140 -13.32 -13.00 -0.25
CA GLY A 140 -13.53 -14.30 -0.89
C GLY A 140 -12.41 -14.79 -1.81
N TYR A 141 -11.47 -13.96 -2.20
CA TYR A 141 -10.28 -14.31 -2.96
C TYR A 141 -9.01 -14.07 -2.14
N ASP A 142 -7.90 -14.63 -2.62
CA ASP A 142 -6.57 -14.19 -2.26
C ASP A 142 -6.04 -13.20 -3.33
N SER A 143 -4.91 -12.60 -3.12
CA SER A 143 -4.33 -11.59 -4.02
C SER A 143 -3.71 -12.15 -5.32
N LEU A 144 -4.04 -13.36 -5.71
CA LEU A 144 -3.48 -14.01 -6.89
C LEU A 144 -4.39 -13.79 -8.11
N GLY A 145 -4.06 -12.78 -8.89
CA GLY A 145 -4.74 -12.48 -10.16
C GLY A 145 -5.85 -11.44 -10.08
N GLU A 146 -6.12 -10.89 -8.89
CA GLU A 146 -7.09 -9.82 -8.70
C GLU A 146 -6.53 -8.66 -7.92
N VAL A 147 -7.24 -7.54 -7.97
CA VAL A 147 -6.92 -6.30 -7.24
C VAL A 147 -7.91 -6.12 -6.10
N PHE A 148 -7.38 -6.05 -4.87
CA PHE A 148 -8.19 -5.78 -3.69
C PHE A 148 -8.76 -4.36 -3.72
N ASP A 149 -10.03 -4.23 -3.37
CA ASP A 149 -10.75 -2.96 -3.34
C ASP A 149 -11.13 -2.58 -1.90
N TYR A 150 -10.64 -1.42 -1.45
CA TYR A 150 -11.03 -0.82 -0.17
C TYR A 150 -12.28 0.04 -0.37
N GLU A 151 -13.30 -0.14 0.47
CA GLU A 151 -14.45 0.74 0.41
C GLU A 151 -14.19 2.06 1.18
N ARG A 152 -14.26 3.19 0.47
CA ARG A 152 -14.07 4.55 1.02
C ARG A 152 -12.82 4.67 1.88
N GLY A 153 -11.67 4.33 1.35
CA GLY A 153 -10.48 4.40 2.18
C GLY A 153 -9.21 3.97 1.48
N GLY A 154 -8.44 3.15 2.18
CA GLY A 154 -7.16 2.61 1.71
C GLY A 154 -6.19 2.35 2.85
N PRO A 155 -5.04 1.76 2.57
CA PRO A 155 -4.02 1.51 3.59
C PRO A 155 -3.45 2.80 4.15
N GLY A 156 -2.90 2.74 5.37
CA GLY A 156 -2.22 3.85 6.02
C GLY A 156 -0.84 4.16 5.43
N ASP A 157 -0.25 3.23 4.69
CA ASP A 157 1.08 3.31 4.09
C ASP A 157 1.07 2.64 2.71
N ILE A 158 2.22 2.61 2.02
CA ILE A 158 2.35 1.91 0.72
C ILE A 158 1.97 0.45 0.90
N ALA A 159 1.05 -0.02 0.06
CA ALA A 159 0.66 -1.43 0.01
C ALA A 159 1.02 -2.07 -1.32
N ASN A 160 1.34 -3.37 -1.27
CA ASN A 160 1.58 -4.23 -2.41
C ASN A 160 0.78 -5.53 -2.23
N PRO A 161 0.22 -6.06 -3.31
CA PRO A 161 0.21 -5.57 -4.70
C PRO A 161 -0.57 -4.26 -4.87
N TYR A 162 -0.77 -3.84 -6.13
CA TYR A 162 -1.65 -2.71 -6.45
C TYR A 162 -3.05 -2.94 -5.88
N TRP A 163 -3.71 -1.87 -5.48
CA TRP A 163 -5.04 -1.90 -4.90
C TRP A 163 -5.94 -0.81 -5.51
N LEU A 164 -7.23 -0.96 -5.33
CA LEU A 164 -8.26 -0.02 -5.71
C LEU A 164 -8.97 0.49 -4.45
N THR A 165 -9.60 1.63 -4.54
CA THR A 165 -10.66 2.04 -3.63
C THR A 165 -11.83 2.56 -4.42
N ASP A 166 -13.02 2.08 -4.14
CA ASP A 166 -14.25 2.75 -4.52
C ASP A 166 -14.57 3.83 -3.49
N ASP A 167 -14.82 5.04 -3.95
CA ASP A 167 -15.21 6.17 -3.11
C ASP A 167 -16.27 7.00 -3.81
N SER A 168 -16.94 7.89 -3.11
CA SER A 168 -18.00 8.73 -3.65
C SER A 168 -17.72 10.20 -3.40
N ILE A 169 -18.12 11.05 -4.37
CA ILE A 169 -18.20 12.51 -4.16
C ILE A 169 -19.20 12.83 -3.05
N SER A 170 -20.21 12.00 -2.88
CA SER A 170 -21.18 12.14 -1.80
C SER A 170 -20.60 11.67 -0.47
N SER A 171 -20.77 12.48 0.58
CA SER A 171 -20.31 12.18 1.93
C SER A 171 -21.22 11.23 2.71
N SER A 172 -22.42 10.93 2.24
CA SER A 172 -23.44 10.22 3.02
C SER A 172 -24.15 9.08 2.29
N SER A 173 -24.05 8.99 0.96
CA SER A 173 -24.76 7.95 0.20
C SER A 173 -24.05 7.66 -1.11
N TRP A 174 -24.19 6.44 -1.63
CA TRP A 174 -23.78 6.06 -2.98
C TRP A 174 -24.76 6.55 -4.05
N CYS A 175 -26.03 6.68 -3.69
CA CYS A 175 -27.10 7.11 -4.58
C CYS A 175 -27.52 8.55 -4.28
N TYR A 176 -28.12 9.23 -5.27
CA TYR A 176 -28.70 10.55 -5.07
C TYR A 176 -29.88 10.48 -4.09
N THR A 177 -29.84 11.35 -3.09
CA THR A 177 -30.95 11.65 -2.18
C THR A 177 -31.10 13.15 -2.05
N VAL A 178 -32.32 13.62 -1.79
CA VAL A 178 -32.57 15.06 -1.57
C VAL A 178 -31.78 15.54 -0.35
N GLY A 179 -31.03 16.63 -0.53
CA GLY A 179 -30.19 17.17 0.55
C GLY A 179 -28.84 16.47 0.75
N ILE A 180 -28.43 15.60 -0.19
CA ILE A 180 -27.13 14.91 -0.13
C ILE A 180 -25.96 15.90 -0.05
N GLY A 181 -25.03 15.67 0.88
CA GLY A 181 -23.80 16.44 1.02
C GLY A 181 -22.68 15.93 0.11
N TYR A 182 -21.75 16.82 -0.24
CA TYR A 182 -20.59 16.50 -1.07
C TYR A 182 -19.29 16.85 -0.36
N TYR A 183 -18.25 16.03 -0.57
CA TYR A 183 -16.89 16.43 -0.28
C TYR A 183 -16.44 17.55 -1.23
N SER A 184 -15.57 18.42 -0.75
CA SER A 184 -14.98 19.46 -1.60
C SER A 184 -14.03 18.86 -2.65
N THR A 185 -13.80 19.61 -3.73
CA THR A 185 -12.78 19.26 -4.74
C THR A 185 -11.42 19.03 -4.09
N GLN A 186 -11.03 19.85 -3.12
CA GLN A 186 -9.76 19.74 -2.42
C GLN A 186 -9.65 18.42 -1.65
N GLN A 187 -10.68 18.04 -0.89
CA GLN A 187 -10.69 16.77 -0.15
C GLN A 187 -10.53 15.56 -1.08
N MET A 188 -11.32 15.52 -2.17
CA MET A 188 -11.30 14.40 -3.11
C MET A 188 -9.98 14.35 -3.91
N LEU A 189 -9.45 15.48 -4.32
CA LEU A 189 -8.15 15.55 -5.01
C LEU A 189 -7.00 15.12 -4.11
N HIS A 190 -6.96 15.61 -2.87
CA HIS A 190 -5.91 15.23 -1.92
C HIS A 190 -5.97 13.75 -1.57
N ALA A 191 -7.19 13.19 -1.44
CA ALA A 191 -7.38 11.76 -1.26
C ALA A 191 -6.89 10.95 -2.49
N LEU A 192 -7.17 11.40 -3.72
CA LEU A 192 -6.66 10.76 -4.93
C LEU A 192 -5.12 10.76 -4.97
N ILE A 193 -4.49 11.91 -4.70
CA ILE A 193 -3.03 12.05 -4.66
C ILE A 193 -2.42 11.11 -3.59
N ASP A 194 -3.00 11.08 -2.40
CA ASP A 194 -2.57 10.22 -1.30
C ASP A 194 -2.64 8.73 -1.68
N ARG A 195 -3.74 8.29 -2.29
CA ARG A 195 -3.95 6.90 -2.71
C ARG A 195 -2.95 6.47 -3.78
N ILE A 196 -2.72 7.31 -4.79
CA ILE A 196 -1.72 7.03 -5.83
C ILE A 196 -0.32 6.95 -5.24
N SER A 197 0.04 7.82 -4.29
CA SER A 197 1.34 7.77 -3.60
C SER A 197 1.54 6.49 -2.78
N LYS A 198 0.46 5.80 -2.41
CA LYS A 198 0.44 4.54 -1.67
C LYS A 198 0.25 3.30 -2.54
N ASN A 199 0.41 3.45 -3.86
CA ASN A 199 0.29 2.37 -4.86
C ASN A 199 -1.16 1.96 -5.19
N GLY A 200 -2.12 2.84 -4.92
CA GLY A 200 -3.54 2.60 -5.17
C GLY A 200 -4.10 3.36 -6.36
N ASN A 201 -5.32 3.02 -6.72
CA ASN A 201 -6.16 3.71 -7.68
C ASN A 201 -7.51 4.06 -7.04
N MET A 202 -8.29 4.90 -7.71
CA MET A 202 -9.61 5.31 -7.22
C MET A 202 -10.69 5.09 -8.27
N LEU A 203 -11.75 4.40 -7.87
CA LEU A 203 -13.04 4.36 -8.57
C LEU A 203 -13.96 5.41 -7.91
N LEU A 204 -14.19 6.52 -8.60
CA LEU A 204 -14.96 7.63 -8.03
C LEU A 204 -16.42 7.56 -8.46
N ASN A 205 -17.29 7.25 -7.52
CA ASN A 205 -18.74 7.19 -7.74
C ASN A 205 -19.36 8.57 -7.83
N ILE A 206 -20.29 8.71 -8.77
CA ILE A 206 -21.22 9.84 -8.88
C ILE A 206 -22.66 9.35 -8.67
N ALA A 207 -23.52 10.23 -8.19
CA ALA A 207 -24.92 9.92 -7.91
C ALA A 207 -25.86 10.78 -8.81
N PRO A 208 -26.21 10.29 -10.02
CA PRO A 208 -27.14 10.99 -10.90
C PRO A 208 -28.55 11.07 -10.29
N MET A 209 -29.30 12.12 -10.64
CA MET A 209 -30.74 12.21 -10.34
C MET A 209 -31.55 11.23 -11.21
N ALA A 210 -32.81 11.03 -10.86
CA ALA A 210 -33.69 10.09 -11.55
C ALA A 210 -33.92 10.42 -13.04
N ASP A 211 -33.75 11.66 -13.44
CA ASP A 211 -33.83 12.11 -14.84
C ASP A 211 -32.51 11.90 -15.61
N GLY A 212 -31.48 11.32 -14.98
CA GLY A 212 -30.15 11.10 -15.54
C GLY A 212 -29.21 12.30 -15.45
N THR A 213 -29.63 13.42 -14.91
CA THR A 213 -28.76 14.59 -14.76
C THR A 213 -27.81 14.41 -13.57
N ILE A 214 -26.58 14.93 -13.72
CA ILE A 214 -25.58 14.96 -12.63
C ILE A 214 -25.73 16.30 -11.90
N PRO A 215 -25.96 16.32 -10.58
CA PRO A 215 -26.04 17.54 -9.79
C PRO A 215 -24.83 18.46 -9.96
N GLN A 216 -25.05 19.79 -9.96
CA GLN A 216 -23.98 20.75 -10.23
C GLN A 216 -22.81 20.61 -9.26
N GLY A 217 -23.05 20.42 -7.96
CA GLY A 217 -21.98 20.23 -6.97
C GLY A 217 -21.07 19.04 -7.26
N GLN A 218 -21.59 17.95 -7.82
CA GLN A 218 -20.74 16.81 -8.25
C GLN A 218 -19.95 17.16 -9.52
N LYS A 219 -20.58 17.88 -10.48
CA LYS A 219 -19.86 18.37 -11.67
C LYS A 219 -18.69 19.27 -11.30
N ASP A 220 -18.89 20.17 -10.33
CA ASP A 220 -17.85 21.10 -9.88
C ASP A 220 -16.65 20.35 -9.28
N VAL A 221 -16.88 19.31 -8.50
CA VAL A 221 -15.81 18.44 -7.96
C VAL A 221 -15.08 17.72 -9.07
N LEU A 222 -15.79 17.09 -10.01
CA LEU A 222 -15.20 16.37 -11.14
C LEU A 222 -14.36 17.28 -12.04
N LEU A 223 -14.93 18.47 -12.38
CA LEU A 223 -14.22 19.44 -13.23
C LEU A 223 -12.99 20.00 -12.54
N GLY A 224 -13.05 20.24 -11.22
CA GLY A 224 -11.91 20.70 -10.45
C GLY A 224 -10.78 19.65 -10.34
N ILE A 225 -11.13 18.37 -10.16
CA ILE A 225 -10.16 17.27 -10.24
C ILE A 225 -9.59 17.19 -11.67
N GLY A 226 -10.46 17.25 -12.69
CA GLY A 226 -10.07 17.22 -14.10
C GLY A 226 -9.12 18.35 -14.48
N ASP A 227 -9.36 19.58 -13.99
CA ASP A 227 -8.45 20.72 -14.18
C ASP A 227 -7.05 20.43 -13.60
N HIS A 228 -6.99 19.91 -12.37
CA HIS A 228 -5.71 19.55 -11.77
C HIS A 228 -4.98 18.45 -12.57
N LEU A 229 -5.70 17.41 -12.97
CA LEU A 229 -5.13 16.31 -13.76
C LEU A 229 -4.65 16.77 -15.14
N HIS A 230 -5.38 17.71 -15.78
CA HIS A 230 -4.96 18.27 -17.05
C HIS A 230 -3.66 19.09 -16.93
N ARG A 231 -3.50 19.81 -15.83
CA ARG A 231 -2.36 20.72 -15.59
C ARG A 231 -1.14 19.97 -15.03
N PHE A 232 -1.32 19.06 -14.09
CA PHE A 232 -0.27 18.46 -13.28
C PHE A 232 -0.26 16.93 -13.32
N GLY A 233 -1.04 16.33 -14.20
CA GLY A 233 -1.25 14.87 -14.25
C GLY A 233 0.01 14.04 -14.53
N GLU A 234 1.09 14.64 -15.04
CA GLU A 234 2.36 13.91 -15.20
C GLU A 234 2.91 13.36 -13.87
N SER A 235 2.55 13.98 -12.74
CA SER A 235 2.92 13.52 -11.40
C SER A 235 2.08 12.34 -10.89
N LEU A 236 1.01 12.00 -11.61
CA LEU A 236 0.04 10.97 -11.21
C LEU A 236 -0.10 9.88 -12.26
N TYR A 237 -0.28 10.25 -13.54
CA TYR A 237 -0.44 9.30 -14.63
C TYR A 237 0.86 8.57 -14.95
N ALA A 238 0.76 7.26 -15.15
CA ALA A 238 1.89 6.40 -15.50
C ALA A 238 3.05 6.42 -14.49
N THR A 239 2.80 6.84 -13.26
CA THR A 239 3.75 6.84 -12.14
C THR A 239 3.69 5.53 -11.34
N ARG A 240 4.52 5.45 -10.32
CA ARG A 240 4.56 4.40 -9.31
C ARG A 240 4.72 5.05 -7.93
N ALA A 241 4.28 4.37 -6.88
CA ALA A 241 4.68 4.73 -5.53
C ALA A 241 6.21 4.77 -5.44
N TRP A 242 6.72 5.72 -4.67
CA TRP A 242 8.14 5.73 -4.32
C TRP A 242 8.35 4.86 -3.07
N THR A 243 9.51 4.88 -2.44
CA THR A 243 9.81 4.11 -1.22
C THR A 243 9.14 4.68 0.03
N VAL A 244 8.76 5.95 -0.02
CA VAL A 244 7.99 6.66 1.02
C VAL A 244 6.81 7.32 0.32
N TYR A 245 5.59 7.12 0.83
CA TYR A 245 4.40 7.71 0.20
C TYR A 245 4.28 9.22 0.42
N GLY A 246 4.80 9.71 1.56
CA GLY A 246 4.67 11.11 1.91
C GLY A 246 5.16 11.45 3.30
N GLU A 247 5.11 12.74 3.61
CA GLU A 247 5.38 13.30 4.93
C GLU A 247 4.38 14.42 5.25
N GLY A 248 4.36 14.87 6.49
CA GLY A 248 3.50 15.92 6.99
C GLY A 248 2.47 15.44 8.00
N PRO A 249 1.69 16.38 8.58
CA PRO A 249 0.78 16.08 9.69
C PRO A 249 -0.49 15.33 9.28
N THR A 250 -0.97 15.47 8.04
CA THR A 250 -2.23 14.87 7.62
C THR A 250 -2.05 13.40 7.25
N LYS A 251 -2.73 12.53 8.00
CA LYS A 251 -2.80 11.09 7.72
C LYS A 251 -4.14 10.75 7.10
N MET A 252 -4.11 9.97 6.02
CA MET A 252 -5.30 9.50 5.31
C MET A 252 -5.24 7.96 5.21
N GLY A 253 -6.40 7.32 5.12
CA GLY A 253 -6.50 5.86 5.07
C GLY A 253 -6.31 5.20 6.43
N GLY A 254 -5.96 3.92 6.42
CA GLY A 254 -5.87 3.04 7.60
C GLY A 254 -6.97 2.01 7.62
N GLY A 255 -7.62 1.74 6.49
CA GLY A 255 -8.71 0.78 6.29
C GLY A 255 -9.81 1.34 5.40
N SER A 256 -10.91 0.61 5.33
CA SER A 256 -12.15 1.05 4.67
C SER A 256 -12.89 2.08 5.52
N PHE A 257 -13.83 2.82 4.91
CA PHE A 257 -14.69 3.84 5.53
C PHE A 257 -13.95 4.98 6.21
N THR A 258 -12.82 5.41 5.66
CA THR A 258 -12.09 6.59 6.11
C THR A 258 -12.50 7.84 5.31
N THR A 259 -12.71 8.94 6.03
CA THR A 259 -13.16 10.20 5.40
C THR A 259 -12.04 10.86 4.61
N PRO A 260 -12.28 11.28 3.34
CA PRO A 260 -11.38 12.17 2.62
C PRO A 260 -11.15 13.49 3.38
N VAL A 261 -9.88 13.85 3.58
CA VAL A 261 -9.49 15.08 4.28
C VAL A 261 -8.61 15.96 3.38
N ALA A 262 -8.68 17.26 3.58
CA ALA A 262 -7.77 18.19 2.94
C ALA A 262 -6.44 18.22 3.70
N GLY A 263 -5.33 18.07 2.98
CA GLY A 263 -3.99 18.25 3.53
C GLY A 263 -3.62 19.73 3.62
N THR A 264 -2.44 19.99 4.18
CA THR A 264 -1.90 21.32 4.44
C THR A 264 -0.70 21.61 3.52
N ASN A 265 -0.17 22.82 3.61
CA ASN A 265 1.02 23.25 2.88
C ASN A 265 2.35 22.66 3.41
N THR A 266 2.28 21.79 4.39
CA THR A 266 3.41 21.00 4.91
C THR A 266 3.26 19.51 4.66
N ASP A 267 2.16 19.10 4.00
CA ASP A 267 1.94 17.72 3.60
C ASP A 267 2.50 17.47 2.20
N PHE A 268 3.40 16.51 2.07
CA PHE A 268 3.93 16.04 0.80
C PHE A 268 3.45 14.63 0.50
N ARG A 269 3.25 14.34 -0.81
CA ARG A 269 3.00 13.00 -1.33
C ARG A 269 3.96 12.72 -2.47
N PHE A 270 4.57 11.54 -2.48
CA PHE A 270 5.62 11.19 -3.43
C PHE A 270 5.15 10.15 -4.43
N THR A 271 5.48 10.40 -5.69
CA THR A 271 5.38 9.44 -6.78
C THR A 271 6.66 9.47 -7.61
N ARG A 272 6.92 8.43 -8.39
CA ARG A 272 8.08 8.37 -9.28
C ARG A 272 7.69 7.95 -10.68
N SER A 273 8.49 8.31 -11.69
CA SER A 273 8.39 7.76 -13.04
C SER A 273 8.61 6.24 -13.04
N LYS A 274 8.10 5.55 -14.06
CA LYS A 274 8.26 4.09 -14.19
C LYS A 274 9.72 3.66 -14.25
N ASP A 275 10.57 4.44 -14.93
CA ASP A 275 12.01 4.22 -15.06
C ASP A 275 12.82 4.66 -13.84
N SER A 276 12.15 5.20 -12.82
CA SER A 276 12.76 5.71 -11.59
C SER A 276 13.78 6.83 -11.79
N THR A 277 13.68 7.64 -12.83
CA THR A 277 14.60 8.78 -13.08
C THR A 277 14.03 10.11 -12.60
N VAL A 278 12.72 10.16 -12.30
CA VAL A 278 12.03 11.37 -11.83
C VAL A 278 11.27 11.07 -10.55
N LEU A 279 11.47 11.89 -9.53
CA LEU A 279 10.68 11.93 -8.31
C LEU A 279 9.76 13.16 -8.37
N TYR A 280 8.48 12.95 -8.11
CA TYR A 280 7.52 14.03 -7.91
C TYR A 280 7.19 14.15 -6.42
N ALA A 281 7.26 15.37 -5.90
CA ALA A 281 6.80 15.70 -4.54
C ALA A 281 5.63 16.67 -4.68
N THR A 282 4.43 16.17 -4.46
CA THR A 282 3.21 16.97 -4.49
C THR A 282 2.92 17.52 -3.10
N VAL A 283 2.98 18.85 -2.94
CA VAL A 283 2.60 19.54 -1.69
C VAL A 283 1.13 19.95 -1.75
N LEU A 284 0.40 19.64 -0.66
CA LEU A 284 -1.06 19.78 -0.59
C LEU A 284 -1.52 21.20 -0.20
N GLY A 285 -0.75 22.19 -0.60
CA GLY A 285 -0.97 23.63 -0.43
C GLY A 285 0.30 24.41 -0.72
N TRP A 286 0.22 25.71 -0.97
CA TRP A 286 1.41 26.51 -1.25
C TRP A 286 2.23 26.76 0.03
N PRO A 287 3.50 26.35 0.11
CA PRO A 287 4.27 26.44 1.36
C PRO A 287 4.95 27.79 1.59
N GLY A 288 4.82 28.76 0.69
CA GLY A 288 5.45 30.07 0.81
C GLY A 288 6.70 30.22 -0.04
N SER A 289 7.67 31.06 0.39
CA SER A 289 8.91 31.34 -0.35
C SER A 289 9.98 30.26 -0.21
N SER A 290 9.78 29.28 0.67
CA SER A 290 10.68 28.14 0.87
C SER A 290 9.94 26.98 1.51
N THR A 291 10.50 25.78 1.35
CA THR A 291 10.01 24.57 2.04
C THR A 291 11.17 23.63 2.36
N THR A 292 10.97 22.77 3.34
CA THR A 292 11.91 21.69 3.69
C THR A 292 11.21 20.34 3.54
N ILE A 293 11.82 19.42 2.79
CA ILE A 293 11.34 18.05 2.64
C ILE A 293 12.24 17.15 3.49
N SER A 294 11.75 16.71 4.63
CA SER A 294 12.53 15.95 5.62
C SER A 294 12.90 14.56 5.12
N THR A 295 12.07 13.97 4.28
CA THR A 295 12.33 12.68 3.62
C THR A 295 13.56 12.72 2.70
N LEU A 296 13.96 13.90 2.21
CA LEU A 296 15.12 14.10 1.34
C LEU A 296 16.33 14.66 2.10
N ALA A 297 16.42 14.46 3.41
CA ALA A 297 17.54 14.87 4.25
C ALA A 297 18.87 14.19 3.87
N SER A 298 19.99 14.79 4.24
CA SER A 298 21.30 14.13 4.16
C SER A 298 21.29 12.84 5.00
N GLY A 299 21.86 11.76 4.46
CA GLY A 299 21.79 10.43 5.09
C GLY A 299 20.53 9.63 4.77
N ARG A 300 19.54 10.20 4.04
CA ARG A 300 18.34 9.48 3.57
C ARG A 300 18.34 9.22 2.08
N ILE A 301 18.84 10.16 1.31
CA ILE A 301 18.94 10.05 -0.15
C ILE A 301 20.24 10.72 -0.63
N ASP A 302 20.88 10.14 -1.63
CA ASP A 302 22.03 10.74 -2.29
C ASP A 302 21.57 11.63 -3.45
N LEU A 303 21.76 12.93 -3.34
CA LEU A 303 21.36 13.90 -4.35
C LEU A 303 22.48 14.26 -5.36
N ARG A 304 23.64 13.56 -5.34
CA ARG A 304 24.74 13.84 -6.30
C ARG A 304 24.34 13.63 -7.76
N SER A 305 23.38 12.75 -8.03
CA SER A 305 22.82 12.53 -9.37
C SER A 305 21.62 13.43 -9.69
N LEU A 306 21.20 14.31 -8.78
CA LEU A 306 20.13 15.28 -9.03
C LEU A 306 20.58 16.31 -10.05
N THR A 307 19.86 16.42 -11.17
CA THR A 307 20.20 17.34 -12.26
C THR A 307 19.34 18.58 -12.29
N SER A 308 18.10 18.50 -11.81
CA SER A 308 17.22 19.67 -11.73
C SER A 308 16.12 19.49 -10.68
N VAL A 309 15.68 20.64 -10.15
CA VAL A 309 14.45 20.77 -9.37
C VAL A 309 13.58 21.83 -10.07
N GLN A 310 12.33 21.48 -10.32
CA GLN A 310 11.42 22.32 -11.07
C GLN A 310 10.03 22.33 -10.41
N LEU A 311 9.35 23.46 -10.48
CA LEU A 311 7.92 23.57 -10.16
C LEU A 311 7.13 23.34 -11.46
N LEU A 312 6.14 22.45 -11.44
CA LEU A 312 5.21 22.29 -12.55
C LEU A 312 4.34 23.54 -12.69
N ASN A 313 4.20 24.03 -13.91
CA ASN A 313 3.34 25.18 -14.23
C ASN A 313 1.93 24.73 -14.64
N PRO A 314 0.93 25.65 -14.65
CA PRO A 314 -0.43 25.32 -15.05
C PRO A 314 -0.59 24.82 -16.49
N THR A 315 0.33 25.16 -17.38
CA THR A 315 0.35 24.61 -18.74
C THR A 315 1.13 23.30 -18.71
N ALA A 316 0.47 22.21 -19.04
CA ALA A 316 1.08 20.87 -19.04
C ALA A 316 2.39 20.83 -19.83
N GLY A 317 3.40 20.16 -19.30
CA GLY A 317 4.73 20.06 -19.90
C GLY A 317 5.59 21.32 -19.77
N THR A 318 5.16 22.35 -19.03
CA THR A 318 5.96 23.54 -18.74
C THR A 318 6.38 23.60 -17.27
N TYR A 319 7.57 24.17 -17.02
CA TYR A 319 8.21 24.11 -15.71
C TYR A 319 8.90 25.44 -15.39
N THR A 320 8.91 25.80 -14.10
CA THR A 320 9.77 26.87 -13.58
C THR A 320 10.95 26.22 -12.88
N SER A 321 12.18 26.44 -13.41
CA SER A 321 13.39 25.96 -12.75
C SER A 321 13.58 26.66 -11.40
N LEU A 322 13.91 25.87 -10.39
CA LEU A 322 14.18 26.37 -9.05
C LEU A 322 15.70 26.43 -8.80
N PRO A 323 16.15 27.30 -7.89
CA PRO A 323 17.54 27.30 -7.46
C PRO A 323 17.98 25.92 -6.94
N THR A 324 19.26 25.62 -7.06
CA THR A 324 19.83 24.38 -6.51
C THR A 324 19.49 24.30 -5.01
N PRO A 325 18.81 23.24 -4.58
CA PRO A 325 18.43 23.12 -3.18
C PRO A 325 19.63 22.78 -2.30
N THR A 326 19.53 23.09 -1.02
CA THR A 326 20.55 22.76 -0.02
C THR A 326 20.08 21.56 0.80
N GLN A 327 20.86 20.49 0.79
CA GLN A 327 20.58 19.31 1.60
C GLN A 327 21.26 19.43 2.98
N ALA A 328 20.49 19.24 4.04
CA ALA A 328 20.96 19.24 5.43
C ALA A 328 20.43 18.03 6.20
N SER A 329 20.79 17.88 7.47
CA SER A 329 20.38 16.75 8.31
C SER A 329 18.88 16.75 8.64
N ASP A 330 18.24 17.91 8.57
CA ASP A 330 16.79 18.09 8.82
C ASP A 330 15.94 17.96 7.55
N GLY A 331 16.54 18.04 6.36
CA GLY A 331 15.82 17.92 5.10
C GLY A 331 16.51 18.55 3.89
N LEU A 332 15.79 18.55 2.79
CA LEU A 332 16.14 19.28 1.57
C LEU A 332 15.44 20.63 1.57
N HIS A 333 16.23 21.69 1.70
CA HIS A 333 15.75 23.07 1.70
C HIS A 333 15.61 23.58 0.27
N ILE A 334 14.40 23.99 -0.10
CA ILE A 334 14.04 24.43 -1.45
C ILE A 334 13.56 25.87 -1.39
N THR A 335 14.19 26.73 -2.17
CA THR A 335 13.73 28.10 -2.40
C THR A 335 12.66 28.12 -3.50
N LEU A 336 11.52 28.70 -3.21
CA LEU A 336 10.37 28.81 -4.10
C LEU A 336 10.26 30.24 -4.67
N PRO A 337 9.55 30.43 -5.80
CA PRO A 337 9.58 31.69 -6.54
C PRO A 337 8.95 32.87 -5.79
N SER A 338 8.05 32.62 -4.86
CA SER A 338 7.37 33.72 -4.11
C SER A 338 6.76 33.22 -2.81
N SER A 339 6.47 34.16 -1.88
CA SER A 339 5.73 33.86 -0.65
C SER A 339 4.23 33.58 -0.91
N SER A 340 3.65 34.20 -1.95
CA SER A 340 2.30 33.91 -2.41
C SER A 340 2.34 32.87 -3.53
N ALA A 341 1.29 32.06 -3.65
CA ALA A 341 1.18 31.08 -4.72
C ALA A 341 1.32 31.74 -6.10
N PRO A 342 2.19 31.26 -6.99
CA PRO A 342 2.43 31.86 -8.31
C PRO A 342 1.23 31.71 -9.26
N PHE A 343 0.33 30.78 -8.96
CA PHE A 343 -0.93 30.50 -9.66
C PHE A 343 -1.90 29.80 -8.69
N SER A 344 -3.19 29.83 -9.01
CA SER A 344 -4.19 29.13 -8.24
C SER A 344 -4.15 27.62 -8.55
N ALA A 345 -3.96 26.80 -7.53
CA ALA A 345 -4.06 25.34 -7.58
C ALA A 345 -4.40 24.79 -6.18
N LEU A 346 -4.98 23.59 -6.15
CA LEU A 346 -5.29 22.90 -4.90
C LEU A 346 -4.09 22.12 -4.34
N ALA A 347 -3.14 21.77 -5.21
CA ALA A 347 -1.85 21.17 -4.85
C ALA A 347 -0.79 21.64 -5.85
N TYR A 348 0.48 21.62 -5.44
CA TYR A 348 1.62 22.06 -6.25
C TYR A 348 2.63 20.95 -6.36
N VAL A 349 3.30 20.81 -7.50
CA VAL A 349 4.17 19.68 -7.78
C VAL A 349 5.60 20.14 -8.01
N LEU A 350 6.51 19.62 -7.21
CA LEU A 350 7.95 19.73 -7.40
C LEU A 350 8.45 18.48 -8.12
N LYS A 351 9.20 18.68 -9.20
CA LYS A 351 9.78 17.64 -10.03
C LYS A 351 11.29 17.61 -9.84
N PHE A 352 11.80 16.46 -9.40
CA PHE A 352 13.23 16.21 -9.22
C PHE A 352 13.69 15.25 -10.31
N THR A 353 14.62 15.67 -11.14
CA THR A 353 15.17 14.83 -12.24
C THR A 353 16.58 14.39 -11.87
N PHE A 354 16.86 13.12 -12.06
CA PHE A 354 18.15 12.50 -11.78
C PHE A 354 18.83 12.06 -13.09
N SER A 355 20.17 12.06 -13.14
CA SER A 355 20.94 11.56 -14.29
C SER A 355 20.91 10.04 -14.42
N GLY A 356 20.35 9.34 -13.47
CA GLY A 356 20.12 7.90 -13.41
C GLY A 356 18.90 7.60 -12.56
N GLN A 357 18.81 6.41 -12.00
CA GLN A 357 17.71 6.08 -11.10
C GLN A 357 17.80 6.90 -9.82
N ILE A 358 16.62 7.20 -9.23
CA ILE A 358 16.52 7.89 -7.96
C ILE A 358 17.26 7.05 -6.91
N PRO A 359 18.28 7.58 -6.23
CA PRO A 359 18.98 6.87 -5.16
C PRO A 359 18.02 6.70 -3.99
N VAL A 360 17.66 5.46 -3.67
CA VAL A 360 16.58 5.19 -2.72
C VAL A 360 16.99 5.46 -1.28
N LEU A 361 18.25 5.28 -0.93
CA LEU A 361 18.80 5.58 0.41
C LEU A 361 20.32 5.70 0.28
N GLN A 362 20.94 6.59 1.06
CA GLN A 362 22.40 6.70 1.05
C GLN A 362 23.10 5.44 1.62
N PRO A 363 24.26 5.09 1.08
CA PRO A 363 25.18 4.19 1.76
C PRO A 363 25.46 4.69 3.19
N GLY A 364 25.23 3.82 4.18
CA GLY A 364 25.42 4.16 5.59
C GLY A 364 24.24 4.81 6.28
N GLY A 365 23.07 4.91 5.65
CA GLY A 365 21.80 5.26 6.33
C GLY A 365 21.44 4.21 7.38
N THR A 366 20.84 4.63 8.49
CA THR A 366 20.45 3.73 9.58
C THR A 366 19.52 2.62 9.05
N GLY A 367 19.97 1.36 9.15
CA GLY A 367 19.16 0.19 8.75
C GLY A 367 19.11 -0.10 7.25
N VAL A 368 20.03 0.44 6.45
CA VAL A 368 20.09 0.22 5.02
C VAL A 368 21.38 -0.46 4.60
N VAL A 369 21.26 -1.65 4.04
CA VAL A 369 22.32 -2.31 3.29
C VAL A 369 22.36 -1.69 1.89
N THR A 370 23.55 -1.43 1.35
CA THR A 370 23.67 -0.91 -0.02
C THR A 370 24.52 -1.84 -0.87
N ALA A 371 23.98 -2.23 -2.03
CA ALA A 371 24.71 -2.99 -3.04
C ALA A 371 25.07 -2.09 -4.22
N TYR A 372 26.24 -2.32 -4.83
CA TYR A 372 26.78 -1.50 -5.91
C TYR A 372 27.17 -2.38 -7.12
N SER A 373 26.98 -1.84 -8.32
CA SER A 373 27.37 -2.54 -9.55
C SER A 373 28.88 -2.63 -9.77
N ASP A 374 29.64 -1.72 -9.20
CA ASP A 374 31.09 -1.67 -9.38
C ASP A 374 31.82 -1.87 -8.03
N VAL A 375 33.09 -2.24 -8.11
CA VAL A 375 33.97 -2.31 -6.94
C VAL A 375 34.17 -0.92 -6.32
N SER A 376 34.68 -0.89 -5.11
CA SER A 376 34.98 0.35 -4.35
C SER A 376 33.74 1.24 -4.14
N TYR A 377 32.56 0.60 -4.03
CA TYR A 377 31.27 1.29 -3.80
C TYR A 377 30.93 2.28 -4.91
N ALA A 378 31.26 1.95 -6.14
CA ALA A 378 31.01 2.77 -7.33
C ALA A 378 29.88 2.20 -8.20
N GLY A 379 29.54 2.90 -9.28
CA GLY A 379 28.50 2.51 -10.22
C GLY A 379 27.08 2.73 -9.70
N THR A 380 26.15 1.94 -10.22
CA THR A 380 24.75 1.97 -9.79
C THR A 380 24.62 1.42 -8.37
N ALA A 381 23.90 2.11 -7.50
CA ALA A 381 23.69 1.71 -6.11
C ALA A 381 22.21 1.42 -5.85
N ALA A 382 21.94 0.36 -5.09
CA ALA A 382 20.62 0.06 -4.55
C ALA A 382 20.65 0.02 -3.03
N GLY A 383 19.80 0.82 -2.38
CA GLY A 383 19.54 0.74 -0.94
C GLY A 383 18.52 -0.36 -0.64
N LEU A 384 18.87 -1.28 0.25
CA LEU A 384 18.12 -2.49 0.54
C LEU A 384 17.78 -2.53 2.03
N VAL A 385 16.51 -2.60 2.37
CA VAL A 385 16.01 -2.74 3.74
C VAL A 385 15.74 -4.22 4.07
N LEU A 386 15.36 -4.51 5.31
CA LEU A 386 14.99 -5.88 5.71
C LEU A 386 14.00 -6.51 4.74
N GLY A 387 14.31 -7.72 4.29
CA GLY A 387 13.46 -8.48 3.37
C GLY A 387 14.23 -9.29 2.33
N GLY A 388 13.50 -10.01 1.51
CA GLY A 388 14.04 -10.77 0.38
C GLY A 388 13.88 -9.99 -0.92
N TYR A 389 14.86 -10.12 -1.82
CA TYR A 389 14.89 -9.50 -3.14
C TYR A 389 15.18 -10.56 -4.19
N THR A 390 14.16 -10.96 -4.95
CA THR A 390 14.32 -11.78 -6.17
C THR A 390 15.03 -10.97 -7.26
N ALA A 391 15.42 -11.59 -8.35
CA ALA A 391 16.04 -10.90 -9.50
C ALA A 391 15.17 -9.73 -10.00
N GLY A 392 13.85 -9.93 -10.10
CA GLY A 392 12.92 -8.87 -10.51
C GLY A 392 12.78 -7.76 -9.47
N GLN A 393 12.83 -8.08 -8.18
CA GLN A 393 12.77 -7.08 -7.11
C GLN A 393 14.08 -6.28 -6.99
N LEU A 394 15.24 -6.90 -7.23
CA LEU A 394 16.51 -6.19 -7.36
C LEU A 394 16.50 -5.22 -8.54
N GLN A 395 16.00 -5.67 -9.69
CA GLN A 395 15.83 -4.80 -10.86
C GLN A 395 14.91 -3.61 -10.54
N SER A 396 13.83 -3.85 -9.79
CA SER A 396 12.93 -2.78 -9.34
C SER A 396 13.57 -1.84 -8.31
N ALA A 397 14.51 -2.34 -7.52
CA ALA A 397 15.32 -1.54 -6.60
C ALA A 397 16.45 -0.77 -7.30
N GLY A 398 16.62 -0.94 -8.60
CA GLY A 398 17.57 -0.20 -9.41
C GLY A 398 18.88 -0.94 -9.71
N LEU A 399 18.99 -2.21 -9.37
CA LEU A 399 20.21 -2.98 -9.59
C LEU A 399 19.90 -4.30 -10.29
N ALA A 400 20.50 -4.51 -11.46
CA ALA A 400 20.29 -5.76 -12.19
C ALA A 400 20.88 -6.96 -11.41
N ALA A 401 20.23 -8.10 -11.52
CA ALA A 401 20.79 -9.34 -11.02
C ALA A 401 22.14 -9.64 -11.70
N ARG A 402 23.07 -10.23 -10.95
CA ARG A 402 24.41 -10.58 -11.43
C ARG A 402 25.27 -9.39 -11.88
N THR A 403 25.10 -8.25 -11.20
CA THR A 403 25.94 -7.06 -11.42
C THR A 403 26.52 -6.51 -10.11
N ILE A 404 26.33 -7.21 -8.99
CA ILE A 404 26.79 -6.72 -7.68
C ILE A 404 28.27 -7.01 -7.50
N SER A 405 29.06 -5.94 -7.32
CA SER A 405 30.52 -6.00 -7.19
C SER A 405 31.05 -5.47 -5.84
N SER A 406 30.25 -4.72 -5.08
CA SER A 406 30.58 -4.32 -3.71
C SER A 406 29.32 -4.07 -2.89
N VAL A 407 29.43 -4.18 -1.55
CA VAL A 407 28.31 -4.02 -0.62
C VAL A 407 28.73 -3.24 0.62
N ARG A 408 27.83 -2.38 1.13
CA ARG A 408 27.92 -1.78 2.46
C ARG A 408 26.85 -2.38 3.36
N VAL A 409 27.29 -2.92 4.50
CA VAL A 409 26.42 -3.62 5.45
C VAL A 409 26.57 -2.94 6.81
N PRO A 410 25.61 -2.13 7.24
CA PRO A 410 25.63 -1.45 8.54
C PRO A 410 25.73 -2.43 9.70
N ALA A 411 26.29 -1.97 10.82
CA ALA A 411 26.35 -2.76 12.04
C ALA A 411 24.95 -3.29 12.44
N GLY A 412 24.88 -4.56 12.80
CA GLY A 412 23.64 -5.22 13.17
C GLY A 412 22.86 -5.84 12.01
N TYR A 413 23.28 -5.65 10.78
CA TYR A 413 22.63 -6.25 9.60
C TYR A 413 23.51 -7.32 8.95
N GLN A 414 22.87 -8.13 8.12
CA GLN A 414 23.52 -9.14 7.31
C GLN A 414 22.85 -9.18 5.94
N LEU A 415 23.67 -9.22 4.88
CA LEU A 415 23.22 -9.51 3.53
C LEU A 415 23.59 -10.95 3.21
N ILE A 416 22.63 -11.72 2.71
CA ILE A 416 22.83 -13.09 2.21
C ILE A 416 22.53 -13.08 0.71
N GLY A 417 23.55 -13.15 -0.13
CA GLY A 417 23.42 -13.25 -1.59
C GLY A 417 23.30 -14.70 -2.03
N TYR A 418 22.55 -14.97 -3.09
CA TYR A 418 22.33 -16.31 -3.68
C TYR A 418 22.65 -16.29 -5.17
N SER A 419 23.26 -17.40 -5.64
CA SER A 419 23.61 -17.54 -7.07
C SER A 419 22.42 -17.80 -7.98
N GLY A 420 21.30 -18.29 -7.44
CA GLY A 420 20.04 -18.51 -8.14
C GLY A 420 18.96 -17.52 -7.72
N ASP A 421 17.91 -17.40 -8.53
CA ASP A 421 16.73 -16.59 -8.16
C ASP A 421 15.92 -17.30 -7.04
N ASN A 422 15.01 -16.54 -6.42
CA ASN A 422 14.17 -17.06 -5.32
C ASN A 422 14.99 -17.71 -4.18
N PHE A 423 16.14 -17.12 -3.87
CA PHE A 423 17.02 -17.51 -2.75
C PHE A 423 17.52 -18.94 -2.85
N THR A 424 17.90 -19.38 -4.05
CA THR A 424 18.40 -20.73 -4.35
C THR A 424 19.89 -20.72 -4.72
N GLY A 425 20.50 -21.90 -4.76
CA GLY A 425 21.90 -22.08 -5.16
C GLY A 425 22.89 -21.79 -4.03
N THR A 426 24.10 -21.39 -4.39
CA THR A 426 25.15 -21.04 -3.44
C THR A 426 24.82 -19.77 -2.71
N ALA A 427 24.95 -19.77 -1.37
CA ALA A 427 24.72 -18.60 -0.53
C ALA A 427 26.03 -17.99 -0.05
N TRP A 428 26.11 -16.67 -0.05
CA TRP A 428 27.24 -15.88 0.47
C TRP A 428 26.72 -14.89 1.51
N THR A 429 27.37 -14.81 2.64
CA THR A 429 26.95 -13.98 3.77
C THR A 429 27.93 -12.84 4.00
N PHE A 430 27.40 -11.63 4.10
CA PHE A 430 28.14 -10.41 4.39
C PHE A 430 27.58 -9.75 5.65
N SER A 431 28.42 -9.61 6.68
CA SER A 431 28.06 -8.96 7.96
C SER A 431 28.81 -7.64 8.18
N ALA A 432 29.56 -7.20 7.18
CA ALA A 432 30.31 -5.96 7.14
C ALA A 432 30.49 -5.49 5.69
N ASP A 433 30.97 -4.28 5.51
CA ASP A 433 31.34 -3.73 4.22
C ASP A 433 32.32 -4.63 3.46
N ASN A 434 32.08 -4.80 2.16
CA ASN A 434 33.03 -5.44 1.24
C ASN A 434 33.15 -4.60 -0.03
N SER A 435 34.30 -3.97 -0.21
CA SER A 435 34.55 -3.07 -1.34
C SER A 435 34.88 -3.78 -2.66
N ASP A 436 35.13 -5.12 -2.62
CA ASP A 436 35.53 -5.86 -3.81
C ASP A 436 35.13 -7.34 -3.69
N LEU A 437 34.00 -7.71 -4.28
CA LEU A 437 33.50 -9.07 -4.28
C LEU A 437 34.32 -10.04 -5.17
N ARG A 438 35.24 -9.53 -6.00
CA ARG A 438 36.20 -10.37 -6.74
C ARG A 438 37.14 -11.10 -5.81
N SER A 439 37.49 -10.46 -4.70
CA SER A 439 38.35 -11.06 -3.66
C SER A 439 37.73 -12.28 -2.96
N THR A 440 36.41 -12.39 -2.99
CA THR A 440 35.64 -13.49 -2.38
C THR A 440 35.02 -14.44 -3.41
N GLY A 441 35.28 -14.22 -4.71
CA GLY A 441 34.86 -15.10 -5.82
C GLY A 441 33.36 -15.06 -6.14
N ASN A 442 32.66 -14.01 -5.70
CA ASN A 442 31.21 -13.87 -5.89
C ASN A 442 30.82 -12.56 -6.61
N ASN A 443 31.79 -11.89 -7.25
CA ASN A 443 31.52 -10.74 -8.12
C ASN A 443 30.58 -11.13 -9.26
N ASP A 444 29.57 -10.32 -9.50
CA ASP A 444 28.54 -10.52 -10.54
C ASP A 444 27.85 -11.91 -10.48
N ALA A 445 27.86 -12.54 -9.31
CA ALA A 445 27.29 -13.86 -9.11
C ALA A 445 25.94 -13.87 -8.37
N ILE A 446 25.60 -12.78 -7.69
CA ILE A 446 24.39 -12.69 -6.87
C ILE A 446 23.18 -12.42 -7.78
N THR A 447 22.24 -13.37 -7.79
CA THR A 447 20.99 -13.28 -8.57
C THR A 447 19.81 -12.82 -7.70
N SER A 448 19.74 -13.29 -6.46
CA SER A 448 18.77 -12.84 -5.44
C SER A 448 19.48 -12.66 -4.11
N LEU A 449 18.88 -11.91 -3.18
CA LEU A 449 19.49 -11.72 -1.86
C LEU A 449 18.43 -11.51 -0.77
N LYS A 450 18.86 -11.69 0.48
CA LYS A 450 18.10 -11.31 1.67
C LYS A 450 18.90 -10.33 2.51
N VAL A 451 18.20 -9.34 3.07
CA VAL A 451 18.71 -8.48 4.16
C VAL A 451 17.99 -8.89 5.43
N ILE A 452 18.74 -9.27 6.44
CA ILE A 452 18.21 -9.68 7.74
C ILE A 452 18.96 -8.95 8.87
N PHE A 453 18.42 -8.96 10.07
CA PHE A 453 19.22 -8.64 11.25
C PHE A 453 20.31 -9.70 11.42
N ASN A 454 21.53 -9.29 11.77
CA ASN A 454 22.60 -10.23 12.08
C ASN A 454 22.25 -11.00 13.38
N PRO A 455 22.03 -12.31 13.33
CA PRO A 455 21.59 -13.09 14.50
C PRO A 455 22.63 -13.14 15.62
N ALA A 456 23.88 -12.79 15.35
CA ALA A 456 24.93 -12.68 16.38
C ALA A 456 24.93 -11.34 17.13
N THR A 457 24.17 -10.34 16.63
CA THR A 457 24.13 -9.00 17.20
C THR A 457 23.04 -8.87 18.25
N TYR A 458 23.38 -8.24 19.36
CA TYR A 458 22.40 -7.75 20.33
C TYR A 458 21.99 -6.34 19.99
N PHE A 459 20.71 -6.04 20.15
CA PHE A 459 20.13 -4.74 19.88
C PHE A 459 19.52 -4.14 21.16
N ARG A 460 19.71 -2.86 21.34
CA ARG A 460 18.79 -2.02 22.07
C ARG A 460 17.59 -1.77 21.15
N ILE A 461 16.40 -2.19 21.55
CA ILE A 461 15.14 -1.92 20.84
C ILE A 461 14.45 -0.77 21.56
N SER A 462 14.49 0.45 20.99
CA SER A 462 13.96 1.65 21.64
C SER A 462 12.69 2.17 21.00
N ASN A 463 11.72 2.54 21.84
CA ASN A 463 10.52 3.20 21.38
C ASN A 463 10.81 4.62 20.86
N VAL A 464 10.13 5.03 19.81
CA VAL A 464 10.37 6.32 19.14
C VAL A 464 9.84 7.50 19.95
N THR A 465 8.78 7.29 20.74
CA THR A 465 8.10 8.38 21.45
C THR A 465 8.89 8.88 22.66
N ASP A 466 9.48 7.97 23.44
CA ASP A 466 10.12 8.29 24.72
C ASP A 466 11.59 7.83 24.80
N GLY A 467 12.07 7.07 23.80
CA GLY A 467 13.44 6.56 23.75
C GLY A 467 13.73 5.42 24.73
N LEU A 468 12.73 4.93 25.46
CA LEU A 468 12.90 3.83 26.40
C LEU A 468 13.17 2.53 25.65
N ALA A 469 14.00 1.68 26.22
CA ALA A 469 14.37 0.38 25.66
C ALA A 469 13.40 -0.72 26.10
N LEU A 470 13.13 -1.67 25.22
CA LEU A 470 12.38 -2.90 25.54
C LEU A 470 13.15 -3.69 26.60
N ASP A 471 12.50 -4.01 27.70
CA ASP A 471 13.06 -4.61 28.90
C ASP A 471 12.37 -5.94 29.22
N SER A 472 13.18 -6.98 29.46
CA SER A 472 12.70 -8.27 29.97
C SER A 472 12.44 -8.27 31.47
N GLY A 473 12.95 -7.28 32.22
CA GLY A 473 12.92 -7.26 33.67
C GLY A 473 13.95 -8.19 34.35
N GLY A 474 14.92 -8.70 33.59
CA GLY A 474 15.98 -9.58 34.10
C GLY A 474 15.56 -11.05 34.19
N ASN A 475 15.98 -11.74 35.26
CA ASN A 475 15.65 -13.15 35.49
C ASN A 475 14.25 -13.28 36.13
N VAL A 476 13.23 -13.30 35.29
CA VAL A 476 11.82 -13.38 35.69
C VAL A 476 11.20 -14.70 35.22
N ALA A 477 10.02 -15.02 35.73
CA ALA A 477 9.29 -16.23 35.32
C ALA A 477 8.68 -16.09 33.92
N SER A 478 8.46 -17.22 33.25
CA SER A 478 7.65 -17.28 32.03
C SER A 478 6.26 -16.67 32.26
N GLY A 479 5.77 -15.89 31.31
CA GLY A 479 4.52 -15.14 31.43
C GLY A 479 4.66 -13.76 32.07
N SER A 480 5.88 -13.35 32.47
CA SER A 480 6.11 -11.99 32.94
C SER A 480 5.98 -10.98 31.80
N ASN A 481 5.41 -9.81 32.11
CA ASN A 481 5.23 -8.74 31.14
C ASN A 481 6.57 -8.15 30.71
N LEU A 482 6.70 -7.88 29.42
CA LEU A 482 7.72 -7.01 28.90
C LEU A 482 7.44 -5.57 29.38
N LYS A 483 8.52 -4.83 29.60
CA LYS A 483 8.48 -3.45 30.07
C LYS A 483 9.30 -2.55 29.14
N GLN A 484 9.32 -1.28 29.47
CA GLN A 484 10.23 -0.30 28.90
C GLN A 484 11.06 0.31 30.02
N TRP A 485 12.35 0.51 29.76
CA TRP A 485 13.27 1.04 30.75
C TRP A 485 14.27 2.02 30.15
N THR A 486 14.73 2.96 30.95
CA THR A 486 15.85 3.83 30.56
C THR A 486 17.08 2.98 30.26
N TRP A 487 17.70 3.24 29.10
CA TRP A 487 18.87 2.49 28.67
C TRP A 487 20.06 2.73 29.62
N ASP A 488 20.62 1.67 30.15
CA ASP A 488 21.79 1.66 31.03
C ASP A 488 22.87 0.64 30.62
N GLY A 489 22.69 -0.03 29.46
CA GLY A 489 23.60 -1.06 28.93
C GLY A 489 23.38 -2.46 29.51
N SER A 490 22.44 -2.64 30.42
CA SER A 490 22.16 -3.93 31.05
C SER A 490 21.70 -5.00 30.06
N PRO A 491 22.10 -6.28 30.24
CA PRO A 491 21.71 -7.36 29.31
C PRO A 491 20.21 -7.59 29.17
N ASN A 492 19.38 -7.30 30.19
CA ASN A 492 17.92 -7.41 30.11
C ASN A 492 17.28 -6.42 29.11
N LEU A 493 17.99 -5.36 28.73
CA LEU A 493 17.59 -4.39 27.72
C LEU A 493 18.10 -4.75 26.31
N GLN A 494 18.78 -5.87 26.16
CA GLN A 494 19.44 -6.29 24.93
C GLN A 494 18.79 -7.53 24.34
N TRP A 495 18.51 -7.48 23.05
CA TRP A 495 17.73 -8.48 22.33
C TRP A 495 18.40 -8.90 21.03
N GLN A 496 18.40 -10.18 20.72
CA GLN A 496 18.69 -10.68 19.37
C GLN A 496 17.40 -10.76 18.55
N ALA A 497 17.46 -10.33 17.30
CA ALA A 497 16.40 -10.53 16.32
C ALA A 497 16.82 -11.65 15.36
N VAL A 498 16.29 -12.85 15.58
CA VAL A 498 16.67 -14.05 14.83
C VAL A 498 15.64 -14.32 13.75
N ASP A 499 16.06 -14.29 12.49
CA ASP A 499 15.22 -14.62 11.33
C ASP A 499 14.77 -16.07 11.38
N LEU A 500 13.47 -16.30 11.22
CA LEU A 500 12.85 -17.62 11.18
C LEU A 500 12.50 -18.05 9.74
N GLY A 501 12.80 -17.20 8.76
CA GLY A 501 12.34 -17.32 7.40
C GLY A 501 10.93 -16.73 7.22
N ASN A 502 10.49 -16.62 5.99
CA ASN A 502 9.15 -16.10 5.62
C ASN A 502 8.81 -14.71 6.22
N GLY A 503 9.83 -13.88 6.53
CA GLY A 503 9.66 -12.53 7.05
C GLY A 503 9.31 -12.44 8.55
N TYR A 504 9.41 -13.54 9.29
CA TYR A 504 9.19 -13.55 10.74
C TYR A 504 10.49 -13.70 11.52
N TYR A 505 10.50 -13.09 12.71
CA TYR A 505 11.61 -13.08 13.65
C TYR A 505 11.16 -13.57 15.03
N LYS A 506 12.07 -14.14 15.81
CA LYS A 506 11.95 -14.23 17.27
C LYS A 506 12.88 -13.19 17.90
N LEU A 507 12.42 -12.50 18.94
CA LEU A 507 13.21 -11.58 19.74
C LEU A 507 13.65 -12.28 21.01
N VAL A 508 14.96 -12.56 21.14
CA VAL A 508 15.55 -13.34 22.24
C VAL A 508 16.27 -12.41 23.20
N ASN A 509 15.89 -12.42 24.45
CA ASN A 509 16.54 -11.60 25.47
C ASN A 509 17.92 -12.15 25.88
N ARG A 510 18.89 -11.25 26.07
CA ARG A 510 20.27 -11.61 26.42
C ARG A 510 20.43 -12.19 27.81
N THR A 511 19.63 -11.77 28.81
CA THR A 511 19.76 -12.18 30.21
C THR A 511 19.20 -13.56 30.46
N ASN A 512 18.00 -13.85 29.99
CA ASN A 512 17.25 -15.05 30.37
C ASN A 512 16.98 -16.02 29.21
N GLY A 513 17.33 -15.64 27.97
CA GLY A 513 17.10 -16.44 26.78
C GLY A 513 15.62 -16.63 26.40
N MET A 514 14.69 -16.03 27.13
CA MET A 514 13.28 -16.04 26.75
C MET A 514 13.03 -15.16 25.54
N VAL A 515 11.93 -15.43 24.85
CA VAL A 515 11.52 -14.69 23.68
C VAL A 515 10.30 -13.79 23.99
N ALA A 516 10.20 -12.68 23.27
CA ALA A 516 8.99 -11.86 23.29
C ALA A 516 7.79 -12.66 22.78
N ASP A 517 6.67 -12.58 23.51
CA ASP A 517 5.47 -13.38 23.30
C ASP A 517 4.22 -12.48 23.33
N GLY A 518 3.40 -12.55 22.28
CA GLY A 518 2.12 -11.85 22.20
C GLY A 518 1.01 -12.51 23.02
N TRP A 519 1.28 -13.68 23.61
CA TRP A 519 0.40 -14.47 24.49
C TRP A 519 -0.97 -14.80 23.86
N GLY A 520 -1.13 -14.66 22.54
CA GLY A 520 -2.37 -14.92 21.81
C GLY A 520 -3.49 -13.90 22.07
N SER A 521 -3.20 -12.79 22.74
CA SER A 521 -4.20 -11.76 23.02
C SER A 521 -4.53 -10.94 21.78
N THR A 522 -5.82 -10.82 21.46
CA THR A 522 -6.34 -10.04 20.32
C THR A 522 -6.83 -8.65 20.70
N SER A 523 -6.75 -8.27 21.99
CA SER A 523 -7.27 -6.98 22.46
C SER A 523 -6.20 -5.90 22.44
N ASN A 524 -6.54 -4.72 21.94
CA ASN A 524 -5.72 -3.52 22.09
C ASN A 524 -5.45 -3.23 23.58
N GLY A 525 -4.20 -2.90 23.90
CA GLY A 525 -3.76 -2.63 25.28
C GLY A 525 -3.34 -3.87 26.07
N ALA A 526 -3.47 -5.07 25.51
CA ALA A 526 -2.98 -6.28 26.15
C ALA A 526 -1.45 -6.22 26.34
N PRO A 527 -0.91 -6.70 27.46
CA PRO A 527 0.54 -6.73 27.68
C PRO A 527 1.23 -7.67 26.70
N ALA A 528 2.39 -7.31 26.24
CA ALA A 528 3.34 -8.24 25.66
C ALA A 528 4.10 -8.93 26.80
N GLN A 529 4.36 -10.21 26.65
CA GLN A 529 4.97 -11.07 27.68
C GLN A 529 6.24 -11.73 27.18
N GLN A 530 6.83 -12.61 27.95
CA GLN A 530 7.98 -13.40 27.55
C GLN A 530 7.85 -14.84 28.03
N ALA A 531 8.38 -15.78 27.25
CA ALA A 531 8.38 -17.20 27.54
C ALA A 531 9.58 -17.91 26.90
N PRO A 532 9.92 -19.13 27.33
CA PRO A 532 10.81 -19.99 26.58
C PRO A 532 10.30 -20.23 25.17
N TRP A 533 11.21 -20.25 24.18
CA TRP A 533 10.85 -20.50 22.79
C TRP A 533 10.20 -21.87 22.61
N ASN A 534 9.01 -21.93 22.04
CA ASN A 534 8.26 -23.16 21.77
C ASN A 534 7.84 -23.31 20.29
N GLY A 535 8.19 -22.35 19.43
CA GLY A 535 7.85 -22.37 18.01
C GLY A 535 6.45 -21.84 17.68
N GLY A 536 5.65 -21.45 18.67
CA GLY A 536 4.30 -20.92 18.47
C GLY A 536 4.28 -19.60 17.70
N ASN A 537 3.22 -19.35 16.93
CA ASN A 537 3.06 -18.12 16.16
C ASN A 537 2.97 -16.87 17.05
N ASN A 538 2.50 -17.01 18.30
CA ASN A 538 2.48 -15.94 19.30
C ASN A 538 3.87 -15.44 19.70
N GLN A 539 4.93 -16.20 19.43
CA GLN A 539 6.33 -15.85 19.68
C GLN A 539 7.07 -15.38 18.42
N GLN A 540 6.35 -15.25 17.31
CA GLN A 540 6.91 -14.87 16.02
C GLN A 540 6.40 -13.48 15.63
N TRP A 541 7.33 -12.65 15.15
CA TRP A 541 7.07 -11.24 14.93
C TRP A 541 7.48 -10.82 13.51
N GLN A 542 6.60 -10.18 12.79
CA GLN A 542 6.93 -9.52 11.54
C GLN A 542 7.51 -8.15 11.85
N ILE A 543 8.75 -7.91 11.43
CA ILE A 543 9.44 -6.64 11.61
C ILE A 543 9.40 -5.90 10.27
N THR A 544 8.56 -4.86 10.21
CA THR A 544 8.34 -4.10 8.98
C THR A 544 9.09 -2.77 9.06
N ASN A 545 9.93 -2.48 8.07
CA ASN A 545 10.61 -1.20 7.96
C ASN A 545 9.59 -0.07 7.71
N ARG A 546 9.71 1.01 8.48
CA ARG A 546 8.85 2.21 8.39
C ARG A 546 9.63 3.45 7.91
N GLY A 547 10.85 3.23 7.42
CA GLY A 547 11.78 4.28 7.04
C GLY A 547 12.65 4.75 8.20
N ASN A 548 13.79 5.37 7.87
CA ASN A 548 14.71 5.99 8.83
C ASN A 548 15.24 5.08 9.95
N GLY A 549 15.35 3.77 9.69
CA GLY A 549 15.73 2.80 10.72
C GLY A 549 14.65 2.55 11.77
N LEU A 550 13.42 2.91 11.49
CA LEU A 550 12.26 2.66 12.34
C LEU A 550 11.47 1.45 11.85
N TYR A 551 10.90 0.73 12.79
CA TYR A 551 10.21 -0.54 12.53
C TYR A 551 8.92 -0.65 13.33
N SER A 552 7.90 -1.28 12.77
CA SER A 552 6.79 -1.87 13.54
C SER A 552 7.07 -3.35 13.74
N ILE A 553 6.66 -3.89 14.89
CA ILE A 553 6.93 -5.27 15.31
C ILE A 553 5.58 -5.94 15.55
N ALA A 554 5.04 -6.62 14.52
CA ALA A 554 3.69 -7.19 14.53
C ALA A 554 3.70 -8.67 14.91
N ASN A 555 2.82 -9.08 15.82
CA ASN A 555 2.68 -10.47 16.23
C ASN A 555 2.04 -11.31 15.12
N ARG A 556 2.60 -12.48 14.82
CA ARG A 556 2.12 -13.37 13.77
C ARG A 556 0.71 -13.91 14.00
N THR A 557 0.31 -14.13 15.25
CA THR A 557 -1.01 -14.67 15.57
C THR A 557 -2.12 -13.62 15.44
N THR A 558 -1.84 -12.39 15.91
CA THR A 558 -2.89 -11.38 16.12
C THR A 558 -2.80 -10.21 15.15
N GLY A 559 -1.66 -10.00 14.51
CA GLY A 559 -1.36 -8.79 13.72
C GLY A 559 -1.16 -7.52 14.57
N LEU A 560 -1.37 -7.58 15.89
CA LEU A 560 -1.12 -6.44 16.77
C LEU A 560 0.38 -6.16 16.85
N VAL A 561 0.75 -4.88 16.90
CA VAL A 561 2.15 -4.45 17.01
C VAL A 561 2.53 -4.13 18.45
N LEU A 562 3.82 -4.23 18.78
CA LEU A 562 4.34 -3.76 20.06
C LEU A 562 4.08 -2.26 20.21
N ASP A 563 3.54 -1.87 21.36
CA ASP A 563 3.12 -0.53 21.72
C ASP A 563 3.86 -0.05 22.97
N GLY A 564 4.57 1.06 22.83
CA GLY A 564 5.21 1.74 23.95
C GLY A 564 4.24 2.54 24.83
N GLY A 565 2.98 2.74 24.43
CA GLY A 565 1.97 3.43 25.22
C GLY A 565 2.09 4.95 25.28
N GLY A 566 2.90 5.56 24.42
CA GLY A 566 3.14 7.02 24.39
C GLY A 566 4.26 7.45 25.35
N GLN A 567 4.14 8.63 25.94
CA GLN A 567 5.08 9.12 26.95
C GLN A 567 4.83 8.39 28.28
N VAL A 568 5.71 7.47 28.62
CA VAL A 568 5.60 6.64 29.83
C VAL A 568 6.86 6.71 30.67
N ALA A 569 6.77 6.29 31.92
CA ALA A 569 7.92 6.19 32.81
C ALA A 569 8.66 4.85 32.66
N SER A 570 9.94 4.79 33.03
CA SER A 570 10.68 3.54 33.19
C SER A 570 9.91 2.56 34.07
N GLY A 571 9.83 1.29 33.64
CA GLY A 571 9.05 0.23 34.30
C GLY A 571 7.64 0.05 33.76
N SER A 572 7.19 0.91 32.86
CA SER A 572 5.87 0.77 32.22
C SER A 572 5.80 -0.49 31.34
N VAL A 573 4.65 -1.14 31.37
CA VAL A 573 4.40 -2.37 30.59
C VAL A 573 4.30 -2.05 29.11
N THR A 574 5.06 -2.78 28.29
CA THR A 574 4.92 -2.78 26.84
C THR A 574 3.65 -3.53 26.45
N LYS A 575 2.83 -2.92 25.62
CA LYS A 575 1.52 -3.42 25.21
C LYS A 575 1.52 -3.88 23.76
N GLN A 576 0.35 -4.32 23.30
CA GLN A 576 0.08 -4.62 21.89
C GLN A 576 -1.11 -3.78 21.43
N TRP A 577 -1.06 -3.27 20.21
CA TRP A 577 -2.10 -2.42 19.65
C TRP A 577 -2.21 -2.58 18.14
N GLY A 578 -3.39 -2.29 17.57
CA GLY A 578 -3.57 -2.22 16.12
C GLY A 578 -2.70 -1.12 15.50
N TRP A 579 -2.02 -1.43 14.40
CA TRP A 579 -1.18 -0.45 13.72
C TRP A 579 -1.99 0.74 13.20
N ASN A 580 -1.58 1.96 13.54
CA ASN A 580 -2.22 3.21 13.11
C ASN A 580 -1.20 4.30 12.68
N GLY A 581 0.09 3.96 12.57
CA GLY A 581 1.17 4.88 12.20
C GLY A 581 1.71 5.76 13.32
N SER A 582 1.19 5.67 14.54
CA SER A 582 1.65 6.48 15.68
C SER A 582 3.08 6.13 16.09
N ALA A 583 3.80 7.11 16.63
CA ALA A 583 5.20 6.96 17.01
C ALA A 583 5.43 5.92 18.13
N ASN A 584 4.48 5.79 19.07
CA ASN A 584 4.53 4.78 20.14
C ASN A 584 4.46 3.33 19.64
N LEU A 585 4.05 3.10 18.39
CA LEU A 585 4.05 1.79 17.73
C LEU A 585 5.32 1.54 16.90
N GLN A 586 6.26 2.48 16.92
CA GLN A 586 7.50 2.41 16.14
C GLN A 586 8.72 2.26 17.06
N TRP A 587 9.67 1.45 16.62
CA TRP A 587 10.85 1.05 17.36
C TRP A 587 12.10 1.16 16.51
N SER A 588 13.22 1.54 17.11
CA SER A 588 14.54 1.51 16.48
C SER A 588 15.37 0.35 17.00
N PHE A 589 16.16 -0.27 16.14
CA PHE A 589 17.11 -1.33 16.48
C PHE A 589 18.53 -0.76 16.42
N ILE A 590 19.17 -0.61 17.57
CA ILE A 590 20.50 -0.04 17.71
C ILE A 590 21.45 -1.14 18.14
N ALA A 591 22.39 -1.51 17.26
CA ALA A 591 23.39 -2.56 17.53
C ALA A 591 24.28 -2.20 18.73
N GLN A 592 24.59 -3.21 19.56
CA GLN A 592 25.41 -3.09 20.78
C GLN A 592 26.69 -3.87 20.67
#